data_958b7ed10d67c49e0960d553aaa464a9
#
_entry.id   958b7ed10d67c49e0960d553aaa464a9
#
_cell.length_a   1.000
_cell.length_b   1.000
_cell.length_c   1.000
_cell.angle_alpha   90.00
_cell.angle_beta   90.00
_cell.angle_gamma   90.00
#
_symmetry.space_group_name_H-M   'P 1'
#
loop_
_entity.id
_entity.type
_entity.pdbx_description
1 polymer ?
#
loop_
_entity_poly.entity_id
_entity_poly.type
_entity_poly.pdbx_seq_one_letter_code
_entity_poly.pdbx_strand_id
1 'polypeptide(L)' 'IKVFLKGGQEIRFQQHKLVDQLYRLNLFLISKESKKLINNFQSIDLRYKTKIAINYF' A
#
# COMPACT_ATOMS: atom_id res chain seq x y z
N ILE A 1 6.03 10.42 1.66
CA ILE A 1 7.08 9.38 1.73
C ILE A 1 6.77 8.30 0.71
N LYS A 2 7.76 7.95 -0.08
CA LYS A 2 7.64 6.89 -1.08
C LYS A 2 8.63 5.78 -0.75
N VAL A 3 8.15 4.55 -0.82
CA VAL A 3 8.99 3.36 -0.65
C VAL A 3 8.93 2.57 -1.94
N PHE A 4 10.10 2.22 -2.49
CA PHE A 4 10.20 1.45 -3.72
C PHE A 4 10.60 0.01 -3.40
N LEU A 5 9.91 -0.93 -4.03
CA LEU A 5 10.21 -2.36 -3.88
C LEU A 5 11.09 -2.83 -5.04
N LYS A 6 11.61 -4.05 -4.91
CA LYS A 6 12.55 -4.61 -5.88
C LYS A 6 12.00 -4.66 -7.31
N GLY A 7 10.71 -4.84 -7.48
CA GLY A 7 10.08 -4.91 -8.79
C GLY A 7 9.70 -3.58 -9.40
N GLY A 8 10.14 -2.46 -8.81
CA GLY A 8 9.75 -1.12 -9.25
C GLY A 8 8.41 -0.67 -8.73
N GLN A 9 7.80 -1.45 -7.88
CA GLN A 9 6.52 -1.09 -7.25
C GLN A 9 6.73 -0.01 -6.21
N GLU A 10 5.72 0.82 -6.00
CA GLU A 10 5.81 1.97 -5.12
C GLU A 10 4.71 1.93 -4.07
N ILE A 11 5.07 2.28 -2.83
CA ILE A 11 4.09 2.46 -1.75
C ILE A 11 4.22 3.90 -1.26
N ARG A 12 3.10 4.62 -1.24
CA ARG A 12 3.05 6.03 -0.85
C ARG A 12 2.40 6.21 0.49
N PHE A 13 3.04 6.99 1.36
CA PHE A 13 2.55 7.31 2.70
C PHE A 13 2.47 8.81 2.87
N GLN A 14 1.52 9.25 3.72
CA GLN A 14 1.53 10.60 4.26
C GLN A 14 2.59 10.70 5.36
N GLN A 15 3.15 11.89 5.55
CA GLN A 15 4.09 12.14 6.62
C GLN A 15 3.43 12.05 8.00
N HIS A 16 2.15 12.44 8.11
CA HIS A 16 1.40 12.36 9.35
C HIS A 16 0.81 10.97 9.53
N LYS A 17 0.73 10.53 10.78
CA LYS A 17 0.10 9.26 11.15
C LYS A 17 0.71 8.08 10.43
N LEU A 18 2.03 8.08 10.33
CA LEU A 18 2.75 7.03 9.62
C LEU A 18 2.49 5.65 10.24
N VAL A 19 2.42 5.57 11.57
CA VAL A 19 2.17 4.32 12.26
C VAL A 19 0.80 3.74 11.90
N ASP A 20 -0.22 4.60 11.84
CA ASP A 20 -1.56 4.17 11.45
C ASP A 20 -1.57 3.63 10.02
N GLN A 21 -0.85 4.27 9.12
CA GLN A 21 -0.76 3.84 7.74
C GLN A 21 -0.04 2.50 7.61
N LEU A 22 1.03 2.32 8.37
CA LEU A 22 1.76 1.05 8.40
C LEU A 22 0.89 -0.07 8.94
N TYR A 23 0.09 0.22 9.97
CA TYR A 23 -0.84 -0.75 10.53
C TYR A 23 -1.90 -1.16 9.50
N ARG A 24 -2.47 -0.19 8.81
CA ARG A 24 -3.46 -0.45 7.76
C ARG A 24 -2.86 -1.26 6.62
N LEU A 25 -1.64 -0.94 6.21
CA LEU A 25 -0.95 -1.71 5.18
C LEU A 25 -0.73 -3.16 5.64
N ASN A 26 -0.33 -3.35 6.89
CA ASN A 26 -0.13 -4.68 7.43
C ASN A 26 -1.41 -5.51 7.41
N LEU A 27 -2.53 -4.92 7.82
CA LEU A 27 -3.83 -5.59 7.77
C LEU A 27 -4.21 -5.95 6.33
N PHE A 28 -3.96 -5.05 5.40
CA PHE A 28 -4.22 -5.29 3.99
C PHE A 28 -3.39 -6.46 3.46
N LEU A 29 -2.10 -6.49 3.79
CA LEU A 29 -1.19 -7.52 3.28
C LEU A 29 -1.49 -8.91 3.80
N ILE A 30 -2.07 -9.02 5.00
CA ILE A 30 -2.42 -10.32 5.56
C ILE A 30 -3.80 -10.81 5.13
N SER A 31 -4.59 -9.98 4.45
CA SER A 31 -5.90 -10.40 3.99
C SER A 31 -5.77 -11.36 2.81
N LYS A 32 -6.69 -12.34 2.74
CA LYS A 32 -6.65 -13.34 1.67
C LYS A 32 -6.88 -12.72 0.29
N GLU A 33 -7.66 -11.66 0.24
CA GLU A 33 -7.98 -10.99 -1.02
C GLU A 33 -6.78 -10.25 -1.59
N SER A 34 -5.94 -9.66 -0.74
CA SER A 34 -4.78 -8.92 -1.17
C SER A 34 -3.71 -9.81 -1.80
N LYS A 35 -3.65 -11.09 -1.42
CA LYS A 35 -2.69 -12.02 -2.00
C LYS A 35 -2.90 -12.21 -3.49
N LYS A 36 -4.13 -12.09 -3.97
CA LYS A 36 -4.44 -12.17 -5.39
C LYS A 36 -4.12 -10.87 -6.12
N LEU A 37 -4.21 -9.74 -5.43
CA LEU A 37 -4.04 -8.42 -6.02
C LEU A 37 -2.59 -7.96 -6.00
N ILE A 38 -1.82 -8.45 -5.04
CA ILE A 38 -0.50 -7.90 -4.73
C ILE A 38 0.55 -8.20 -5.80
N ASN A 39 0.36 -9.24 -6.59
CA ASN A 39 1.34 -9.65 -7.59
C ASN A 39 1.40 -8.71 -8.80
N ASN A 40 0.38 -7.91 -9.03
CA ASN A 40 0.26 -7.10 -10.24
C ASN A 40 0.12 -5.60 -9.97
N PHE A 41 0.30 -5.15 -8.73
CA PHE A 41 0.13 -3.74 -8.46
C PHE A 41 1.36 -2.94 -8.90
N GLN A 42 1.12 -1.72 -9.35
CA GLN A 42 2.15 -0.74 -9.66
C GLN A 42 2.44 0.14 -8.45
N SER A 43 1.39 0.60 -7.78
CA SER A 43 1.54 1.43 -6.60
C SER A 43 0.40 1.23 -5.63
N ILE A 44 0.68 1.41 -4.34
CA ILE A 44 -0.32 1.44 -3.28
C ILE A 44 -0.22 2.80 -2.60
N ASP A 45 -1.34 3.50 -2.52
CA ASP A 45 -1.39 4.83 -1.94
C ASP A 45 -2.18 4.79 -0.64
N LEU A 46 -1.51 5.04 0.47
CA LEU A 46 -2.08 5.02 1.80
C LEU A 46 -2.37 6.42 2.35
N ARG A 47 -2.24 7.44 1.52
CA ARG A 47 -2.43 8.83 1.95
C ARG A 47 -3.88 9.20 2.22
N TYR A 48 -4.83 8.36 1.79
CA TYR A 48 -6.25 8.62 2.00
C TYR A 48 -6.68 8.20 3.40
N LYS A 49 -7.61 8.95 3.96
CA LYS A 49 -8.01 8.79 5.36
C LYS A 49 -8.73 7.47 5.65
N THR A 50 -9.54 7.00 4.72
CA THR A 50 -10.42 5.87 4.95
C THR A 50 -10.31 4.75 3.92
N LYS A 51 -9.40 4.88 2.95
CA LYS A 51 -9.28 3.90 1.89
C LYS A 51 -7.83 3.72 1.44
N ILE A 52 -7.56 2.59 0.82
CA ILE A 52 -6.28 2.31 0.20
C ILE A 52 -6.52 2.30 -1.32
N ALA A 53 -5.80 3.14 -2.03
CA ALA A 53 -5.88 3.19 -3.49
C ALA A 53 -4.77 2.33 -4.10
N ILE A 54 -5.14 1.43 -5.00
CA ILE A 54 -4.20 0.53 -5.65
C ILE A 54 -4.23 0.79 -7.15
N ASN A 55 -3.07 1.04 -7.71
CA ASN A 55 -2.91 1.18 -9.16
C ASN A 55 -2.22 -0.05 -9.71
N TYR A 56 -2.70 -0.55 -10.85
CA TYR A 56 -2.18 -1.73 -11.51
C TYR A 56 -1.41 -1.34 -12.77
N PHE A 57 -0.49 -2.20 -13.17
CA PHE A 57 0.22 -2.03 -14.44
C PHE A 57 -0.72 -2.09 -15.63
#